data_e1476dc446d67f26c459da6196a32078
#
_entry.id   e1476dc446d67f26c459da6196a32078
#
_cell.length_a   1.000
_cell.length_b   1.000
_cell.length_c   1.000
_cell.angle_alpha   90.00
_cell.angle_beta   90.00
_cell.angle_gamma   90.00
#
_symmetry.space_group_name_H-M   'P 1'
#
loop_
_entity.id
_entity.type
_entity.pdbx_description
1 polymer ?
#
loop_
_entity_poly.entity_id
_entity_poly.type
_entity_poly.pdbx_seq_one_letter_code
_entity_poly.pdbx_strand_id
1 'polypeptide(L)'
;QVFTKYKGLKAFKDSFVLSLISAPITALLSMIISYLVVKKKFKAKGFIEAVSMLAMAVPGTVLGVGYIRGFSGGLFHTGLLSGLYGSAAILIIVFVVRSLPTGTRSGISALRQIDKSIEESAYDMGANSFRVFMTVTLPLIKDSFLSGLVTAFVRSITAISAIILLVTPQFLLITVQINEFAEKGSYSIACAFATILILITYGSVLLMNL
;
A
#
# COMPACT_ATOMS: atom_id res chain seq x y z
N GLN A 1 4.00 1.86 -30.58
CA GLN A 1 3.48 3.25 -30.51
C GLN A 1 3.06 3.63 -29.09
N VAL A 2 2.39 2.75 -28.32
CA VAL A 2 1.95 3.01 -26.93
C VAL A 2 3.15 3.36 -26.03
N PHE A 3 4.24 2.63 -26.13
CA PHE A 3 5.41 2.83 -25.28
C PHE A 3 6.25 4.06 -25.62
N THR A 4 6.38 4.39 -26.90
CA THR A 4 7.26 5.47 -27.36
C THR A 4 6.52 6.79 -27.55
N LYS A 5 5.44 6.79 -28.31
CA LYS A 5 4.69 8.01 -28.69
C LYS A 5 3.90 8.61 -27.52
N TYR A 6 3.34 7.78 -26.64
CA TYR A 6 2.45 8.22 -25.56
C TYR A 6 3.11 8.18 -24.18
N LYS A 7 4.44 8.16 -24.11
CA LYS A 7 5.21 8.07 -22.84
C LYS A 7 4.80 6.88 -21.95
N GLY A 8 4.24 5.83 -22.55
CA GLY A 8 3.73 4.66 -21.85
C GLY A 8 4.81 3.97 -21.03
N LEU A 9 6.04 3.87 -21.56
CA LEU A 9 7.15 3.28 -20.82
C LEU A 9 7.46 4.05 -19.53
N LYS A 10 7.38 5.37 -19.55
CA LYS A 10 7.57 6.19 -18.36
C LYS A 10 6.43 5.98 -17.35
N ALA A 11 5.18 6.04 -17.80
CA ALA A 11 4.02 5.83 -16.94
C ALA A 11 4.05 4.45 -16.28
N PHE A 12 4.46 3.44 -17.04
CA PHE A 12 4.65 2.10 -16.54
C PHE A 12 5.76 2.01 -15.49
N LYS A 13 6.95 2.53 -15.81
CA LYS A 13 8.11 2.55 -14.92
C LYS A 13 7.79 3.28 -13.61
N ASP A 14 7.19 4.48 -13.70
CA ASP A 14 6.87 5.29 -12.53
C ASP A 14 5.84 4.56 -11.64
N SER A 15 4.77 3.99 -12.22
CA SER A 15 3.77 3.20 -11.48
C SER A 15 4.39 1.99 -10.82
N PHE A 16 5.22 1.23 -11.56
CA PHE A 16 5.84 0.01 -11.07
C PHE A 16 6.81 0.30 -9.92
N VAL A 17 7.72 1.27 -10.10
CA VAL A 17 8.72 1.64 -9.08
C VAL A 17 8.05 2.16 -7.81
N LEU A 18 7.08 3.08 -7.94
CA LEU A 18 6.38 3.63 -6.77
C LEU A 18 5.59 2.54 -6.02
N SER A 19 4.93 1.64 -6.75
CA SER A 19 4.20 0.51 -6.14
C SER A 19 5.15 -0.50 -5.49
N LEU A 20 6.29 -0.77 -6.12
CA LEU A 20 7.31 -1.68 -5.60
C LEU A 20 7.95 -1.15 -4.30
N ILE A 21 8.09 0.17 -4.17
CA ILE A 21 8.59 0.81 -2.94
C ILE A 21 7.50 0.85 -1.87
N SER A 22 6.27 1.18 -2.23
CA SER A 22 5.17 1.32 -1.27
C SER A 22 4.70 -0.01 -0.69
N ALA A 23 4.76 -1.11 -1.44
CA ALA A 23 4.28 -2.42 -1.01
C ALA A 23 5.01 -2.96 0.23
N PRO A 24 6.36 -3.04 0.29
CA PRO A 24 7.06 -3.50 1.48
C PRO A 24 6.86 -2.56 2.67
N ILE A 25 6.80 -1.25 2.46
CA ILE A 25 6.51 -0.28 3.53
C ILE A 25 5.13 -0.55 4.12
N THR A 26 4.12 -0.75 3.26
CA THR A 26 2.75 -1.09 3.69
C THR A 26 2.72 -2.42 4.44
N ALA A 27 3.39 -3.46 3.92
CA ALA A 27 3.40 -4.78 4.53
C ALA A 27 4.06 -4.74 5.93
N LEU A 28 5.19 -4.04 6.07
CA LEU A 28 5.87 -3.87 7.36
C LEU A 28 5.03 -3.09 8.36
N LEU A 29 4.46 -1.94 7.97
CA LEU A 29 3.61 -1.15 8.84
C LEU A 29 2.36 -1.91 9.26
N SER A 30 1.70 -2.59 8.32
CA SER A 30 0.54 -3.44 8.60
C SER A 30 0.87 -4.55 9.58
N MET A 31 2.04 -5.17 9.42
CA MET A 31 2.52 -6.22 10.32
C MET A 31 2.75 -5.69 11.73
N ILE A 32 3.42 -4.55 11.86
CA ILE A 32 3.67 -3.90 13.16
C ILE A 32 2.34 -3.56 13.84
N ILE A 33 1.41 -2.94 13.12
CA ILE A 33 0.10 -2.57 13.67
C ILE A 33 -0.66 -3.82 14.09
N SER A 34 -0.72 -4.85 13.26
CA SER A 34 -1.40 -6.12 13.56
C SER A 34 -0.82 -6.80 14.80
N TYR A 35 0.52 -6.83 14.90
CA TYR A 35 1.19 -7.39 16.06
C TYR A 35 0.86 -6.62 17.34
N LEU A 36 0.90 -5.29 17.29
CA LEU A 36 0.55 -4.44 18.44
C LEU A 36 -0.90 -4.68 18.89
N VAL A 37 -1.84 -4.73 17.95
CA VAL A 37 -3.27 -4.92 18.23
C VAL A 37 -3.57 -6.30 18.83
N VAL A 38 -2.93 -7.37 18.31
CA VAL A 38 -3.24 -8.75 18.72
C VAL A 38 -2.42 -9.19 19.93
N LYS A 39 -1.11 -8.91 19.94
CA LYS A 39 -0.17 -9.49 20.91
C LYS A 39 0.12 -8.60 22.11
N LYS A 40 -0.09 -7.29 22.00
CA LYS A 40 0.18 -6.35 23.09
C LYS A 40 -1.10 -5.92 23.82
N LYS A 41 -1.03 -5.84 25.14
CA LYS A 41 -2.13 -5.34 26.00
C LYS A 41 -1.85 -3.86 26.33
N PHE A 42 -2.56 -2.93 25.66
CA PHE A 42 -2.50 -1.51 25.98
C PHE A 42 -3.85 -0.83 25.66
N LYS A 43 -4.13 0.28 26.35
CA LYS A 43 -5.45 0.93 26.31
C LYS A 43 -5.82 1.48 24.91
N ALA A 44 -4.83 1.91 24.13
CA ALA A 44 -5.05 2.56 22.84
C ALA A 44 -5.13 1.58 21.64
N LYS A 45 -5.12 0.25 21.82
CA LYS A 45 -5.13 -0.72 20.71
C LYS A 45 -6.32 -0.56 19.77
N GLY A 46 -7.53 -0.33 20.33
CA GLY A 46 -8.74 -0.12 19.53
C GLY A 46 -8.68 1.18 18.72
N PHE A 47 -8.07 2.22 19.28
CA PHE A 47 -7.85 3.48 18.56
C PHE A 47 -6.88 3.30 17.38
N ILE A 48 -5.76 2.60 17.58
CA ILE A 48 -4.80 2.31 16.48
C ILE A 48 -5.46 1.48 15.39
N GLU A 49 -6.24 0.46 15.76
CA GLU A 49 -7.00 -0.34 14.81
C GLU A 49 -8.00 0.52 14.03
N ALA A 50 -8.79 1.35 14.71
CA ALA A 50 -9.75 2.26 14.08
C ALA A 50 -9.08 3.25 13.13
N VAL A 51 -8.00 3.92 13.55
CA VAL A 51 -7.26 4.88 12.74
C VAL A 51 -6.66 4.20 11.51
N SER A 52 -6.11 3.00 11.65
CA SER A 52 -5.58 2.26 10.49
C SER A 52 -6.66 1.89 9.46
N MET A 53 -7.93 1.81 9.89
CA MET A 53 -9.06 1.49 9.00
C MET A 53 -9.71 2.73 8.38
N LEU A 54 -9.44 3.95 8.87
CA LEU A 54 -10.07 5.19 8.39
C LEU A 54 -9.89 5.41 6.89
N ALA A 55 -8.73 5.06 6.33
CA ALA A 55 -8.46 5.22 4.90
C ALA A 55 -9.37 4.37 4.00
N MET A 56 -10.05 3.36 4.54
CA MET A 56 -11.04 2.56 3.82
C MET A 56 -12.43 3.22 3.83
N ALA A 57 -12.75 3.97 4.87
CA ALA A 57 -14.02 4.65 5.03
C ALA A 57 -14.11 5.97 4.25
N VAL A 58 -12.96 6.62 4.00
CA VAL A 58 -12.91 7.92 3.31
C VAL A 58 -12.76 7.72 1.80
N PRO A 59 -13.61 8.37 0.96
CA PRO A 59 -13.44 8.36 -0.48
C PRO A 59 -12.06 8.85 -0.91
N GLY A 60 -11.46 8.18 -1.90
CA GLY A 60 -10.09 8.50 -2.34
C GLY A 60 -9.92 9.94 -2.80
N THR A 61 -10.91 10.49 -3.50
CA THR A 61 -10.90 11.89 -3.96
C THR A 61 -10.85 12.88 -2.79
N VAL A 62 -11.59 12.60 -1.71
CA VAL A 62 -11.57 13.41 -0.48
C VAL A 62 -10.18 13.39 0.16
N LEU A 63 -9.55 12.20 0.23
CA LEU A 63 -8.17 12.08 0.69
C LEU A 63 -7.20 12.87 -0.21
N GLY A 64 -7.35 12.78 -1.53
CA GLY A 64 -6.53 13.53 -2.49
C GLY A 64 -6.61 15.04 -2.27
N VAL A 65 -7.81 15.59 -2.13
CA VAL A 65 -8.02 17.01 -1.79
C VAL A 65 -7.40 17.36 -0.44
N GLY A 66 -7.56 16.49 0.56
CA GLY A 66 -6.96 16.68 1.89
C GLY A 66 -5.42 16.77 1.83
N TYR A 67 -4.79 15.90 1.04
CA TYR A 67 -3.33 15.95 0.81
C TYR A 67 -2.89 17.22 0.10
N ILE A 68 -3.61 17.65 -0.95
CA ILE A 68 -3.31 18.93 -1.63
C ILE A 68 -3.37 20.06 -0.62
N ARG A 69 -4.47 20.21 0.10
CA ARG A 69 -4.66 21.32 1.05
C ARG A 69 -3.66 21.25 2.21
N GLY A 70 -3.35 20.04 2.70
CA GLY A 70 -2.40 19.85 3.79
C GLY A 70 -0.96 20.23 3.41
N PHE A 71 -0.51 19.80 2.21
CA PHE A 71 0.90 19.90 1.83
C PHE A 71 1.23 21.03 0.86
N SER A 72 0.25 21.62 0.12
CA SER A 72 0.51 22.73 -0.81
C SER A 72 0.37 24.13 -0.22
N GLY A 73 -0.31 24.30 0.89
CA GLY A 73 -0.54 25.63 1.48
C GLY A 73 -1.17 25.59 2.87
N GLY A 74 -1.28 24.39 3.48
CA GLY A 74 -1.91 24.17 4.77
C GLY A 74 -0.93 23.91 5.90
N LEU A 75 -1.38 23.16 6.90
CA LEU A 75 -0.66 22.85 8.15
C LEU A 75 0.75 22.26 7.96
N PHE A 76 0.99 21.55 6.85
CA PHE A 76 2.25 20.85 6.56
C PHE A 76 3.11 21.57 5.50
N HIS A 77 2.75 22.79 5.11
CA HIS A 77 3.49 23.55 4.08
C HIS A 77 4.81 24.15 4.60
N THR A 78 5.00 24.18 5.90
CA THR A 78 6.19 24.76 6.54
C THR A 78 7.13 23.68 7.07
N GLY A 79 8.44 23.95 7.09
CA GLY A 79 9.45 23.05 7.63
C GLY A 79 9.78 21.86 6.72
N LEU A 80 10.06 20.72 7.35
CA LEU A 80 10.53 19.50 6.68
C LEU A 80 9.53 18.91 5.66
N LEU A 81 8.26 19.26 5.75
CA LEU A 81 7.18 18.70 4.94
C LEU A 81 6.79 19.57 3.74
N SER A 82 7.34 20.79 3.63
CA SER A 82 7.02 21.74 2.55
C SER A 82 7.36 21.21 1.14
N GLY A 83 8.35 20.34 1.02
CA GLY A 83 8.80 19.76 -0.26
C GLY A 83 8.08 18.46 -0.66
N LEU A 84 7.11 17.98 0.13
CA LEU A 84 6.42 16.71 -0.18
C LEU A 84 5.44 16.84 -1.33
N TYR A 85 4.75 17.98 -1.48
CA TYR A 85 3.81 18.18 -2.57
C TYR A 85 4.53 18.16 -3.93
N GLY A 86 4.01 17.34 -4.86
CA GLY A 86 4.62 17.13 -6.17
C GLY A 86 5.79 16.15 -6.20
N SER A 87 6.21 15.59 -5.07
CA SER A 87 7.29 14.61 -4.99
C SER A 87 6.79 13.16 -5.09
N ALA A 88 7.73 12.22 -5.36
CA ALA A 88 7.45 10.78 -5.28
C ALA A 88 6.99 10.36 -3.87
N ALA A 89 7.48 11.03 -2.85
CA ALA A 89 7.21 10.69 -1.45
C ALA A 89 5.73 10.80 -1.10
N ILE A 90 5.02 11.84 -1.57
CA ILE A 90 3.59 11.98 -1.31
C ILE A 90 2.79 10.86 -1.98
N LEU A 91 3.17 10.43 -3.19
CA LEU A 91 2.52 9.33 -3.89
C LEU A 91 2.71 8.00 -3.14
N ILE A 92 3.93 7.75 -2.63
CA ILE A 92 4.23 6.58 -1.80
C ILE A 92 3.39 6.61 -0.51
N ILE A 93 3.33 7.75 0.18
CA ILE A 93 2.51 7.91 1.40
C ILE A 93 1.04 7.58 1.11
N VAL A 94 0.50 8.09 0.02
CA VAL A 94 -0.89 7.83 -0.37
C VAL A 94 -1.11 6.35 -0.68
N PHE A 95 -0.20 5.70 -1.40
CA PHE A 95 -0.26 4.26 -1.66
C PHE A 95 -0.24 3.46 -0.37
N VAL A 96 0.68 3.78 0.54
CA VAL A 96 0.80 3.12 1.86
C VAL A 96 -0.49 3.28 2.65
N VAL A 97 -0.95 4.52 2.85
CA VAL A 97 -2.15 4.80 3.65
C VAL A 97 -3.40 4.11 3.09
N ARG A 98 -3.55 4.09 1.77
CA ARG A 98 -4.68 3.43 1.10
C ARG A 98 -4.66 1.91 1.17
N SER A 99 -3.48 1.31 1.22
CA SER A 99 -3.30 -0.14 1.26
C SER A 99 -3.21 -0.69 2.69
N LEU A 100 -2.87 0.16 3.65
CA LEU A 100 -2.68 -0.19 5.07
C LEU A 100 -3.86 -0.95 5.71
N PRO A 101 -5.13 -0.54 5.52
CA PRO A 101 -6.27 -1.22 6.14
C PRO A 101 -6.37 -2.70 5.75
N THR A 102 -6.13 -3.01 4.49
CA THR A 102 -6.22 -4.38 3.96
C THR A 102 -5.13 -5.26 4.56
N GLY A 103 -3.87 -4.77 4.57
CA GLY A 103 -2.75 -5.47 5.19
C GLY A 103 -2.94 -5.68 6.69
N THR A 104 -3.41 -4.65 7.39
CA THR A 104 -3.68 -4.74 8.84
C THR A 104 -4.77 -5.77 9.16
N ARG A 105 -5.87 -5.80 8.42
CA ARG A 105 -6.94 -6.80 8.61
C ARG A 105 -6.43 -8.22 8.36
N SER A 106 -5.70 -8.43 7.27
CA SER A 106 -5.10 -9.74 6.96
C SER A 106 -4.13 -10.17 8.05
N GLY A 107 -3.24 -9.28 8.50
CA GLY A 107 -2.29 -9.55 9.57
C GLY A 107 -2.96 -9.86 10.91
N ILE A 108 -4.00 -9.11 11.30
CA ILE A 108 -4.79 -9.39 12.52
C ILE A 108 -5.41 -10.78 12.42
N SER A 109 -6.02 -11.12 11.28
CA SER A 109 -6.64 -12.43 11.07
C SER A 109 -5.63 -13.57 11.19
N ALA A 110 -4.47 -13.43 10.55
CA ALA A 110 -3.39 -14.42 10.60
C ALA A 110 -2.85 -14.60 12.02
N LEU A 111 -2.57 -13.51 12.72
CA LEU A 111 -2.05 -13.57 14.11
C LEU A 111 -3.04 -14.16 15.12
N ARG A 112 -4.35 -14.00 14.89
CA ARG A 112 -5.39 -14.60 15.74
C ARG A 112 -5.54 -16.10 15.55
N GLN A 113 -5.07 -16.66 14.44
CA GLN A 113 -5.11 -18.10 14.16
C GLN A 113 -3.97 -18.87 14.85
N ILE A 114 -2.94 -18.17 15.33
CA ILE A 114 -1.85 -18.80 16.07
C ILE A 114 -2.33 -19.16 17.48
N ASP A 115 -2.26 -20.44 17.83
CA ASP A 115 -2.59 -20.88 19.20
C ASP A 115 -1.59 -20.25 20.19
N LYS A 116 -2.13 -19.73 21.29
CA LYS A 116 -1.32 -19.09 22.34
C LYS A 116 -0.35 -20.05 22.98
N SER A 117 -0.70 -21.34 23.08
CA SER A 117 0.15 -22.37 23.67
C SER A 117 1.50 -22.50 22.95
N ILE A 118 1.55 -22.24 21.65
CA ILE A 118 2.81 -22.30 20.89
C ILE A 118 3.77 -21.20 21.34
N GLU A 119 3.27 -19.99 21.54
CA GLU A 119 4.08 -18.87 22.03
C GLU A 119 4.43 -19.02 23.52
N GLU A 120 3.50 -19.49 24.34
CA GLU A 120 3.70 -19.76 25.77
C GLU A 120 4.80 -20.80 25.96
N SER A 121 4.79 -21.90 25.21
CA SER A 121 5.86 -22.90 25.22
C SER A 121 7.23 -22.33 24.89
N ALA A 122 7.31 -21.38 23.95
CA ALA A 122 8.58 -20.73 23.63
C ALA A 122 9.05 -19.80 24.76
N TYR A 123 8.13 -19.11 25.45
CA TYR A 123 8.46 -18.33 26.66
C TYR A 123 8.93 -19.20 27.80
N ASP A 124 8.31 -20.37 28.03
CA ASP A 124 8.68 -21.31 29.07
C ASP A 124 10.11 -21.88 28.83
N MET A 125 10.52 -21.98 27.56
CA MET A 125 11.90 -22.32 27.18
C MET A 125 12.88 -21.14 27.32
N GLY A 126 12.47 -20.01 27.89
CA GLY A 126 13.32 -18.85 28.16
C GLY A 126 13.51 -17.90 26.96
N ALA A 127 12.71 -18.02 25.90
CA ALA A 127 12.81 -17.08 24.77
C ALA A 127 12.21 -15.72 25.15
N ASN A 128 12.89 -14.62 24.77
CA ASN A 128 12.33 -13.28 24.92
C ASN A 128 11.33 -12.97 23.77
N SER A 129 10.52 -11.92 23.95
CA SER A 129 9.46 -11.55 22.99
C SER A 129 9.96 -11.35 21.54
N PHE A 130 11.17 -10.82 21.35
CA PHE A 130 11.75 -10.64 20.04
C PHE A 130 12.11 -11.98 19.40
N ARG A 131 12.68 -12.89 20.19
CA ARG A 131 13.02 -14.24 19.74
C ARG A 131 11.76 -15.03 19.38
N VAL A 132 10.73 -15.00 20.23
CA VAL A 132 9.42 -15.62 19.92
C VAL A 132 8.84 -15.06 18.63
N PHE A 133 8.88 -13.74 18.45
CA PHE A 133 8.39 -13.12 17.21
C PHE A 133 9.15 -13.63 15.97
N MET A 134 10.50 -13.66 16.01
CA MET A 134 11.32 -14.02 14.85
C MET A 134 11.32 -15.51 14.55
N THR A 135 11.29 -16.37 15.59
CA THR A 135 11.43 -17.83 15.42
C THR A 135 10.11 -18.58 15.39
N VAL A 136 9.05 -18.01 15.92
CA VAL A 136 7.74 -18.67 16.02
C VAL A 136 6.68 -17.90 15.21
N THR A 137 6.40 -16.64 15.61
CA THR A 137 5.29 -15.89 15.05
C THR A 137 5.49 -15.58 13.56
N LEU A 138 6.64 -15.02 13.19
CA LEU A 138 6.92 -14.61 11.81
C LEU A 138 6.92 -15.79 10.81
N PRO A 139 7.56 -16.94 11.09
CA PRO A 139 7.46 -18.11 10.21
C PRO A 139 6.05 -18.64 10.03
N LEU A 140 5.21 -18.61 11.07
CA LEU A 140 3.83 -19.09 11.00
C LEU A 140 2.92 -18.19 10.14
N ILE A 141 3.22 -16.90 10.05
CA ILE A 141 2.41 -15.95 9.27
C ILE A 141 3.09 -15.49 7.98
N LYS A 142 4.22 -16.10 7.60
CA LYS A 142 5.01 -15.71 6.41
C LYS A 142 4.14 -15.64 5.15
N ASP A 143 3.27 -16.62 4.94
CA ASP A 143 2.43 -16.68 3.74
C ASP A 143 1.39 -15.56 3.74
N SER A 144 0.81 -15.24 4.90
CA SER A 144 -0.08 -14.08 5.05
C SER A 144 0.66 -12.75 4.86
N PHE A 145 1.92 -12.67 5.27
CA PHE A 145 2.77 -11.49 5.06
C PHE A 145 3.09 -11.30 3.57
N LEU A 146 3.49 -12.37 2.89
CA LEU A 146 3.76 -12.35 1.44
C LEU A 146 2.50 -12.00 0.64
N SER A 147 1.37 -12.62 0.98
CA SER A 147 0.06 -12.28 0.41
C SER A 147 -0.30 -10.81 0.61
N GLY A 148 -0.06 -10.29 1.82
CA GLY A 148 -0.25 -8.88 2.14
C GLY A 148 0.63 -7.96 1.30
N LEU A 149 1.89 -8.33 1.07
CA LEU A 149 2.84 -7.57 0.23
C LEU A 149 2.37 -7.49 -1.22
N VAL A 150 1.99 -8.63 -1.82
CA VAL A 150 1.49 -8.65 -3.20
C VAL A 150 0.17 -7.90 -3.33
N THR A 151 -0.73 -8.06 -2.37
CA THR A 151 -2.00 -7.31 -2.33
C THR A 151 -1.74 -5.80 -2.23
N ALA A 152 -0.80 -5.36 -1.41
CA ALA A 152 -0.40 -3.96 -1.31
C ALA A 152 0.17 -3.44 -2.64
N PHE A 153 1.02 -4.23 -3.31
CA PHE A 153 1.55 -3.89 -4.64
C PHE A 153 0.43 -3.72 -5.68
N VAL A 154 -0.45 -4.71 -5.79
CA VAL A 154 -1.58 -4.68 -6.74
C VAL A 154 -2.49 -3.49 -6.48
N ARG A 155 -2.83 -3.23 -5.22
CA ARG A 155 -3.66 -2.07 -4.83
C ARG A 155 -2.99 -0.74 -5.13
N SER A 156 -1.66 -0.66 -4.98
CA SER A 156 -0.90 0.56 -5.26
C SER A 156 -0.84 0.83 -6.76
N ILE A 157 -0.49 -0.16 -7.57
CA ILE A 157 -0.33 0.02 -9.02
C ILE A 157 -1.68 0.26 -9.72
N THR A 158 -2.80 -0.20 -9.15
CA THR A 158 -4.16 0.01 -9.67
C THR A 158 -4.87 1.21 -9.05
N ALA A 159 -4.25 1.91 -8.10
CA ALA A 159 -4.86 3.06 -7.45
C ALA A 159 -5.06 4.22 -8.43
N ILE A 160 -6.20 4.90 -8.36
CA ILE A 160 -6.52 6.09 -9.16
C ILE A 160 -7.14 7.20 -8.32
N SER A 161 -8.14 6.92 -7.50
CA SER A 161 -9.07 7.91 -6.95
C SER A 161 -8.43 9.04 -6.13
N ALA A 162 -7.40 8.74 -5.32
CA ALA A 162 -6.68 9.76 -4.55
C ALA A 162 -5.53 10.37 -5.36
N ILE A 163 -4.96 9.58 -6.27
CA ILE A 163 -3.71 9.86 -6.96
C ILE A 163 -3.92 10.78 -8.15
N ILE A 164 -5.06 10.68 -8.84
CA ILE A 164 -5.39 11.52 -10.00
C ILE A 164 -5.26 13.02 -9.70
N LEU A 165 -5.49 13.42 -8.45
CA LEU A 165 -5.38 14.80 -7.99
C LEU A 165 -3.96 15.20 -7.56
N LEU A 166 -3.07 14.22 -7.34
CA LEU A 166 -1.71 14.44 -6.81
C LEU A 166 -0.62 14.24 -7.84
N VAL A 167 -0.97 13.66 -8.99
CA VAL A 167 -0.04 13.43 -10.10
C VAL A 167 0.42 14.76 -10.68
N THR A 168 1.71 14.84 -10.94
CA THR A 168 2.37 15.98 -11.59
C THR A 168 3.00 15.52 -12.90
N PRO A 169 3.37 16.44 -13.81
CA PRO A 169 4.04 16.08 -15.06
C PRO A 169 5.36 15.31 -14.88
N GLN A 170 5.94 15.36 -13.67
CA GLN A 170 7.17 14.63 -13.34
C GLN A 170 6.91 13.12 -13.17
N PHE A 171 5.76 12.74 -12.63
CA PHE A 171 5.37 11.35 -12.38
C PHE A 171 4.14 11.00 -13.19
N LEU A 172 4.30 10.12 -14.15
CA LEU A 172 3.20 9.61 -14.96
C LEU A 172 2.76 8.25 -14.42
N LEU A 173 1.48 8.11 -14.13
CA LEU A 173 0.93 6.85 -13.62
C LEU A 173 0.02 6.21 -14.65
N ILE A 174 0.15 4.88 -14.80
CA ILE A 174 -0.55 4.13 -15.84
C ILE A 174 -2.08 4.23 -15.70
N THR A 175 -2.60 4.17 -14.48
CA THR A 175 -4.05 4.31 -14.20
C THR A 175 -4.58 5.69 -14.56
N VAL A 176 -3.80 6.73 -14.31
CA VAL A 176 -4.14 8.12 -14.69
C VAL A 176 -4.12 8.28 -16.20
N GLN A 177 -3.14 7.70 -16.89
CA GLN A 177 -3.07 7.72 -18.35
C GLN A 177 -4.24 6.97 -19.00
N ILE A 178 -4.64 5.82 -18.44
CA ILE A 178 -5.83 5.09 -18.90
C ILE A 178 -7.07 5.99 -18.84
N ASN A 179 -7.28 6.66 -17.69
CA ASN A 179 -8.42 7.57 -17.52
C ASN A 179 -8.36 8.75 -18.49
N GLU A 180 -7.20 9.40 -18.63
CA GLU A 180 -7.00 10.54 -19.52
C GLU A 180 -7.26 10.19 -20.99
N PHE A 181 -6.78 9.03 -21.47
CA PHE A 181 -7.07 8.57 -22.83
C PHE A 181 -8.53 8.18 -23.04
N ALA A 182 -9.17 7.60 -22.04
CA ALA A 182 -10.60 7.30 -22.08
C ALA A 182 -11.44 8.58 -22.17
N GLU A 183 -11.16 9.59 -21.37
CA GLU A 183 -11.84 10.89 -21.39
C GLU A 183 -11.66 11.63 -22.73
N LYS A 184 -10.49 11.46 -23.38
CA LYS A 184 -10.22 12.01 -24.72
C LYS A 184 -10.82 11.20 -25.87
N GLY A 185 -11.60 10.14 -25.59
CA GLY A 185 -12.19 9.25 -26.57
C GLY A 185 -11.21 8.31 -27.29
N SER A 186 -9.96 8.26 -26.83
CA SER A 186 -8.91 7.38 -27.39
C SER A 186 -8.94 5.99 -26.78
N TYR A 187 -10.08 5.31 -26.87
CA TYR A 187 -10.34 4.03 -26.21
C TYR A 187 -9.34 2.93 -26.56
N SER A 188 -8.91 2.85 -27.83
CA SER A 188 -7.93 1.84 -28.26
C SER A 188 -6.61 1.95 -27.48
N ILE A 189 -6.15 3.18 -27.19
CA ILE A 189 -4.93 3.41 -26.41
C ILE A 189 -5.18 3.08 -24.93
N ALA A 190 -6.29 3.54 -24.39
CA ALA A 190 -6.68 3.23 -23.02
C ALA A 190 -6.77 1.72 -22.76
N CYS A 191 -7.39 0.96 -23.69
CA CYS A 191 -7.46 -0.50 -23.63
C CYS A 191 -6.09 -1.17 -23.69
N ALA A 192 -5.17 -0.67 -24.52
CA ALA A 192 -3.82 -1.22 -24.59
C ALA A 192 -3.05 -1.03 -23.25
N PHE A 193 -3.15 0.14 -22.63
CA PHE A 193 -2.58 0.40 -21.30
C PHE A 193 -3.23 -0.48 -20.22
N ALA A 194 -4.56 -0.63 -20.25
CA ALA A 194 -5.30 -1.47 -19.31
C ALA A 194 -4.90 -2.94 -19.43
N THR A 195 -4.74 -3.46 -20.65
CA THR A 195 -4.28 -4.84 -20.89
C THR A 195 -2.90 -5.09 -20.28
N ILE A 196 -1.96 -4.16 -20.46
CA ILE A 196 -0.63 -4.26 -19.87
C ILE A 196 -0.72 -4.28 -18.33
N LEU A 197 -1.53 -3.38 -17.75
CA LEU A 197 -1.74 -3.32 -16.31
C LEU A 197 -2.33 -4.63 -15.76
N ILE A 198 -3.31 -5.21 -16.46
CA ILE A 198 -3.92 -6.49 -16.12
C ILE A 198 -2.86 -7.60 -16.14
N LEU A 199 -2.05 -7.71 -17.18
CA LEU A 199 -1.01 -8.73 -17.28
C LEU A 199 -0.01 -8.67 -16.11
N ILE A 200 0.35 -7.47 -15.65
CA ILE A 200 1.27 -7.31 -14.52
C ILE A 200 0.61 -7.69 -13.21
N THR A 201 -0.61 -7.24 -12.98
CA THR A 201 -1.33 -7.57 -11.74
C THR A 201 -1.57 -9.07 -11.64
N TYR A 202 -2.01 -9.73 -12.73
CA TYR A 202 -2.14 -11.17 -12.76
C TYR A 202 -0.80 -11.90 -12.60
N GLY A 203 0.25 -11.43 -13.28
CA GLY A 203 1.60 -11.99 -13.13
C GLY A 203 2.11 -11.90 -11.68
N SER A 204 1.85 -10.79 -11.00
CA SER A 204 2.22 -10.61 -9.59
C SER A 204 1.47 -11.57 -8.67
N VAL A 205 0.18 -11.80 -8.91
CA VAL A 205 -0.63 -12.76 -8.14
C VAL A 205 -0.22 -14.20 -8.42
N LEU A 206 0.10 -14.53 -9.68
CA LEU A 206 0.59 -15.87 -10.06
C LEU A 206 1.92 -16.20 -9.38
N LEU A 207 2.87 -15.24 -9.34
CA LEU A 207 4.15 -15.41 -8.66
C LEU A 207 3.99 -15.67 -7.15
N MET A 208 2.90 -15.20 -6.54
CA MET A 208 2.61 -15.47 -5.13
C MET A 208 2.13 -16.91 -4.90
N ASN A 209 1.44 -17.51 -5.88
CA ASN A 209 0.84 -18.84 -5.75
C ASN A 209 1.76 -19.98 -6.23
N LEU A 210 2.98 -19.65 -6.67
CA LEU A 210 4.05 -20.58 -7.01
C LEU A 210 5.01 -20.76 -5.82
#